data_8a0dd46474f4697534c79f53dda82cbd
#
_entry.id   8a0dd46474f4697534c79f53dda82cbd
#
_cell.length_a   1.000
_cell.length_b   1.000
_cell.length_c   1.000
_cell.angle_alpha   90.00
_cell.angle_beta   90.00
_cell.angle_gamma   90.00
#
_symmetry.space_group_name_H-M   'P 1'
#
loop_
_entity.id
_entity.type
_entity.pdbx_description
1 polymer ?
#
loop_
_entity_poly.entity_id
_entity_poly.type
_entity_poly.pdbx_seq_one_letter_code
_entity_poly.pdbx_strand_id
1 'polypeptide(L)'
;DGSPNNYNGNPGDRLLPPGGPYPNYGFLRPSQNLVNAYKTDSNGLPLEDGIDVSENDYVDTRLDHTVARPGIMFLDVQLYDWTPREATVYGPYSPKKRIVSKNSSYYLAIWPYVNALNVYIIRYADVLLWRAEAAIELGDLATGLKYINQVRERAMNSQTVKTADGTADAAKYRIGLYPSFSDKEEAIRALRTERRLEFALEGERFFDLVRWGIASDVMNTYFEHEKTFRSHLQNARFIKGTHEYGPIPQAVIDLAKNGIIEQNPGY
;
A
#
# COMPACT_ATOMS: atom_id res chain seq x y z
N ASP A 1 -21.92 5.61 23.03
CA ASP A 1 -21.73 6.23 24.32
C ASP A 1 -20.24 6.58 24.44
N GLY A 2 -19.94 7.77 24.90
CA GLY A 2 -18.57 8.29 24.97
C GLY A 2 -17.79 7.81 26.19
N SER A 3 -18.07 6.62 26.72
CA SER A 3 -17.32 6.08 27.85
C SER A 3 -15.90 5.69 27.39
N PRO A 4 -14.87 6.00 28.16
CA PRO A 4 -13.50 5.65 27.82
C PRO A 4 -13.25 4.13 27.71
N ASN A 5 -14.23 3.32 28.09
CA ASN A 5 -14.17 1.86 27.99
C ASN A 5 -14.95 1.28 26.81
N ASN A 6 -15.67 2.11 26.06
CA ASN A 6 -16.45 1.69 24.90
C ASN A 6 -15.73 2.12 23.63
N TYR A 7 -14.75 1.32 23.24
CA TYR A 7 -13.92 1.59 22.08
C TYR A 7 -14.71 1.37 20.79
N ASN A 8 -15.50 2.36 20.38
CA ASN A 8 -16.01 2.49 19.02
C ASN A 8 -14.90 2.88 18.03
N GLY A 9 -13.64 2.87 18.49
CA GLY A 9 -12.49 3.09 17.64
C GLY A 9 -12.31 1.91 16.68
N ASN A 10 -11.81 2.21 15.50
CA ASN A 10 -11.49 1.24 14.48
C ASN A 10 -10.44 0.24 15.02
N PRO A 11 -10.80 -1.04 15.31
CA PRO A 11 -9.85 -2.01 15.83
C PRO A 11 -8.71 -2.32 14.83
N GLY A 12 -8.88 -1.99 13.54
CA GLY A 12 -7.82 -2.10 12.53
C GLY A 12 -6.62 -1.20 12.83
N ASP A 13 -6.83 -0.04 13.44
CA ASP A 13 -5.75 0.88 13.79
C ASP A 13 -4.82 0.34 14.88
N ARG A 14 -5.27 -0.63 15.68
CA ARG A 14 -4.45 -1.32 16.68
C ARG A 14 -3.36 -2.19 16.08
N LEU A 15 -3.56 -2.64 14.87
CA LEU A 15 -2.70 -3.62 14.23
C LEU A 15 -1.54 -2.97 13.47
N LEU A 16 -1.69 -1.71 13.10
CA LEU A 16 -0.83 -1.04 12.14
C LEU A 16 0.45 -0.42 12.69
N PRO A 17 0.43 0.33 13.81
CA PRO A 17 1.64 1.00 14.23
C PRO A 17 2.77 0.01 14.52
N PRO A 18 3.98 0.36 14.10
CA PRO A 18 5.15 -0.45 14.40
C PRO A 18 5.44 -0.45 15.90
N GLY A 19 5.96 -1.54 16.41
CA GLY A 19 6.68 -1.49 17.68
C GLY A 19 7.70 -0.34 17.63
N GLY A 20 8.03 0.30 18.72
CA GLY A 20 8.92 1.44 18.75
C GLY A 20 8.20 2.70 19.23
N PRO A 21 8.31 3.85 18.56
CA PRO A 21 7.74 5.10 19.05
C PRO A 21 6.21 5.06 19.19
N TYR A 22 5.56 4.14 18.48
CA TYR A 22 4.12 3.89 18.54
C TYR A 22 3.88 2.42 18.92
N PRO A 23 3.69 2.12 20.22
CA PRO A 23 3.63 0.76 20.71
C PRO A 23 2.36 0.05 20.25
N ASN A 24 2.49 -0.80 19.25
CA ASN A 24 1.43 -1.67 18.74
C ASN A 24 2.01 -2.93 18.07
N TYR A 25 1.18 -3.69 17.38
CA TYR A 25 1.52 -5.04 16.92
C TYR A 25 2.37 -5.09 15.66
N GLY A 26 2.40 -4.03 14.84
CA GLY A 26 3.27 -3.92 13.65
C GLY A 26 2.88 -4.83 12.49
N PHE A 27 1.58 -5.01 12.24
CA PHE A 27 1.07 -5.74 11.09
C PHE A 27 1.12 -4.90 9.79
N LEU A 28 0.75 -5.52 8.67
CA LEU A 28 0.75 -4.95 7.31
C LEU A 28 2.12 -4.36 6.91
N ARG A 29 3.16 -5.16 7.12
CA ARG A 29 4.54 -4.76 6.83
C ARG A 29 4.74 -4.53 5.35
N PRO A 30 5.21 -3.35 4.93
CA PRO A 30 5.59 -3.12 3.54
C PRO A 30 6.75 -4.03 3.13
N SER A 31 6.69 -4.58 1.93
CA SER A 31 7.79 -5.33 1.35
C SER A 31 8.80 -4.40 0.64
N GLN A 32 10.01 -4.91 0.39
CA GLN A 32 10.97 -4.23 -0.49
C GLN A 32 10.38 -3.97 -1.88
N ASN A 33 9.61 -4.92 -2.39
CA ASN A 33 8.92 -4.79 -3.67
C ASN A 33 7.94 -3.60 -3.73
N LEU A 34 7.27 -3.27 -2.61
CA LEU A 34 6.46 -2.05 -2.54
C LEU A 34 7.34 -0.79 -2.52
N VAL A 35 8.44 -0.79 -1.78
CA VAL A 35 9.38 0.34 -1.75
C VAL A 35 9.93 0.61 -3.14
N ASN A 36 10.33 -0.43 -3.86
CA ASN A 36 10.86 -0.33 -5.22
C ASN A 36 9.82 0.21 -6.22
N ALA A 37 8.54 -0.07 -6.01
CA ALA A 37 7.48 0.46 -6.87
C ALA A 37 7.38 1.99 -6.86
N TYR A 38 7.90 2.66 -5.82
CA TYR A 38 7.95 4.11 -5.74
C TYR A 38 9.20 4.73 -6.39
N LYS A 39 10.12 3.92 -6.93
CA LYS A 39 11.27 4.42 -7.65
C LYS A 39 10.83 5.15 -8.92
N THR A 40 11.50 6.27 -9.23
CA THR A 40 11.19 7.05 -10.43
C THR A 40 12.46 7.33 -11.23
N ASP A 41 12.29 7.56 -12.51
CA ASP A 41 13.35 8.01 -13.40
C ASP A 41 13.66 9.53 -13.22
N SER A 42 14.57 10.05 -14.03
CA SER A 42 14.93 11.47 -14.04
C SER A 42 13.77 12.40 -14.45
N ASN A 43 12.73 11.89 -15.08
CA ASN A 43 11.52 12.62 -15.44
C ASN A 43 10.42 12.50 -14.38
N GLY A 44 10.64 11.68 -13.33
CA GLY A 44 9.66 11.42 -12.29
C GLY A 44 8.59 10.39 -12.66
N LEU A 45 8.80 9.62 -13.71
CA LEU A 45 7.92 8.52 -14.09
C LEU A 45 8.35 7.23 -13.37
N PRO A 46 7.42 6.31 -13.04
CA PRO A 46 7.75 5.06 -12.37
C PRO A 46 8.82 4.26 -13.11
N LEU A 47 9.83 3.78 -12.39
CA LEU A 47 10.95 3.01 -12.90
C LEU A 47 10.96 1.61 -12.30
N GLU A 48 10.61 0.62 -13.12
CA GLU A 48 10.62 -0.81 -12.74
C GLU A 48 11.89 -1.49 -13.30
N ASP A 49 13.05 -1.20 -12.69
CA ASP A 49 14.34 -1.76 -13.11
C ASP A 49 14.76 -3.01 -12.31
N GLY A 50 13.94 -3.46 -11.36
CA GLY A 50 14.22 -4.61 -10.51
C GLY A 50 15.34 -4.40 -9.48
N ILE A 51 15.85 -3.18 -9.34
CA ILE A 51 16.92 -2.81 -8.42
C ILE A 51 16.34 -2.14 -7.18
N ASP A 52 16.83 -2.50 -6.00
CA ASP A 52 16.39 -1.92 -4.75
C ASP A 52 16.67 -0.42 -4.67
N VAL A 53 15.70 0.31 -4.13
CA VAL A 53 15.81 1.76 -3.90
C VAL A 53 16.99 2.06 -2.99
N SER A 54 17.86 2.94 -3.44
CA SER A 54 19.00 3.49 -2.71
C SER A 54 18.77 4.99 -2.37
N GLU A 55 19.63 5.55 -1.56
CA GLU A 55 19.63 7.00 -1.24
C GLU A 55 19.89 7.90 -2.45
N ASN A 56 20.47 7.33 -3.51
CA ASN A 56 20.79 8.06 -4.74
C ASN A 56 19.67 8.08 -5.77
N ASP A 57 18.64 7.27 -5.58
CA ASP A 57 17.53 7.18 -6.52
C ASP A 57 16.50 8.30 -6.32
N TYR A 58 15.84 8.66 -7.40
CA TYR A 58 14.61 9.45 -7.30
C TYR A 58 13.46 8.55 -6.87
N VAL A 59 12.60 9.10 -6.02
CA VAL A 59 11.42 8.39 -5.52
C VAL A 59 10.18 9.29 -5.53
N ASP A 60 9.04 8.66 -5.66
CA ASP A 60 7.74 9.30 -5.49
C ASP A 60 7.57 9.75 -4.03
N THR A 61 7.12 10.97 -3.83
CA THR A 61 6.91 11.58 -2.49
C THR A 61 6.03 10.71 -1.59
N ARG A 62 5.06 9.99 -2.17
CA ARG A 62 4.15 9.11 -1.44
C ARG A 62 4.86 7.95 -0.75
N LEU A 63 6.08 7.58 -1.16
CA LEU A 63 6.86 6.54 -0.48
C LEU A 63 6.95 6.83 1.02
N ASP A 64 7.45 7.99 1.38
CA ASP A 64 7.73 8.32 2.77
C ASP A 64 6.51 8.83 3.57
N HIS A 65 5.39 9.01 2.91
CA HIS A 65 4.07 9.15 3.53
C HIS A 65 3.38 7.80 3.78
N THR A 66 3.78 6.76 3.07
CA THR A 66 3.16 5.43 3.12
C THR A 66 3.99 4.43 3.93
N VAL A 67 5.31 4.46 3.74
CA VAL A 67 6.26 3.51 4.31
C VAL A 67 7.20 4.21 5.28
N ALA A 68 7.30 3.69 6.48
CA ALA A 68 8.38 4.04 7.40
C ALA A 68 9.64 3.25 7.00
N ARG A 69 10.71 3.97 6.67
CA ARG A 69 12.01 3.42 6.28
C ARG A 69 13.10 3.87 7.26
N PRO A 70 14.16 3.08 7.44
CA PRO A 70 15.34 3.51 8.21
C PRO A 70 15.86 4.86 7.69
N GLY A 71 16.24 5.75 8.62
CA GLY A 71 16.81 7.06 8.31
C GLY A 71 15.80 8.15 7.91
N ILE A 72 14.52 7.83 7.74
CA ILE A 72 13.47 8.79 7.38
C ILE A 72 12.56 9.07 8.56
N MET A 73 12.17 10.33 8.75
CA MET A 73 11.28 10.74 9.84
C MET A 73 9.96 9.96 9.79
N PHE A 74 9.57 9.42 10.94
CA PHE A 74 8.27 8.81 11.15
C PHE A 74 7.34 9.83 11.81
N LEU A 75 6.60 10.55 10.99
CA LEU A 75 5.80 11.69 11.46
C LEU A 75 6.67 12.70 12.22
N ASP A 76 6.42 12.88 13.51
CA ASP A 76 7.13 13.77 14.44
C ASP A 76 8.25 13.08 15.24
N VAL A 77 8.55 11.81 14.95
CA VAL A 77 9.56 11.04 15.68
C VAL A 77 10.72 10.68 14.75
N GLN A 78 11.93 10.88 15.23
CA GLN A 78 13.13 10.45 14.56
C GLN A 78 13.32 8.94 14.70
N LEU A 79 13.57 8.24 13.57
CA LEU A 79 13.54 6.78 13.51
C LEU A 79 14.91 6.10 13.57
N TYR A 80 15.91 6.74 14.16
CA TYR A 80 17.26 6.14 14.15
C TYR A 80 17.43 4.97 15.12
N ASP A 81 16.60 4.88 16.14
CA ASP A 81 16.85 4.01 17.29
C ASP A 81 15.84 2.85 17.45
N TRP A 82 14.98 2.61 16.49
CA TRP A 82 14.04 1.51 16.61
C TRP A 82 14.11 0.55 15.44
N THR A 83 14.03 -0.72 15.76
CA THR A 83 13.88 -1.78 14.77
C THR A 83 12.44 -2.27 14.81
N PRO A 84 11.76 -2.35 13.66
CA PRO A 84 10.44 -2.95 13.61
C PRO A 84 10.44 -4.35 14.20
N ARG A 85 9.35 -4.74 14.88
CA ARG A 85 9.22 -6.08 15.45
C ARG A 85 9.50 -7.14 14.40
N GLU A 86 10.33 -8.14 14.72
CA GLU A 86 10.70 -9.24 13.83
C GLU A 86 11.22 -8.80 12.45
N ALA A 87 12.03 -7.73 12.43
CA ALA A 87 12.57 -7.17 11.20
C ALA A 87 13.42 -8.17 10.39
N THR A 88 14.05 -9.13 11.05
CA THR A 88 14.81 -10.23 10.39
C THR A 88 13.90 -11.13 9.55
N VAL A 89 12.64 -11.28 9.96
CA VAL A 89 11.66 -12.12 9.25
C VAL A 89 10.91 -11.29 8.21
N TYR A 90 10.39 -10.12 8.60
CA TYR A 90 9.46 -9.35 7.78
C TYR A 90 10.06 -8.08 7.14
N GLY A 91 11.34 -7.80 7.40
CA GLY A 91 12.05 -6.65 6.84
C GLY A 91 11.97 -5.38 7.68
N PRO A 92 12.73 -4.34 7.25
CA PRO A 92 12.97 -3.14 8.07
C PRO A 92 11.85 -2.10 7.98
N TYR A 93 10.79 -2.35 7.21
CA TYR A 93 9.76 -1.36 6.92
C TYR A 93 8.55 -1.49 7.84
N SER A 94 7.84 -0.39 8.02
CA SER A 94 6.56 -0.34 8.75
C SER A 94 5.54 0.54 8.03
N PRO A 95 4.23 0.31 8.23
CA PRO A 95 3.20 1.16 7.65
C PRO A 95 3.22 2.54 8.30
N LYS A 96 2.88 3.58 7.53
CA LYS A 96 2.71 4.97 8.00
C LYS A 96 1.28 5.48 7.85
N LYS A 97 0.50 4.89 6.95
CA LYS A 97 -0.90 5.28 6.74
C LYS A 97 -1.75 4.94 7.98
N ARG A 98 -2.80 5.72 8.20
CA ARG A 98 -3.75 5.60 9.32
C ARG A 98 -3.14 5.79 10.71
N ILE A 99 -2.01 6.45 10.78
CA ILE A 99 -1.33 6.80 12.02
C ILE A 99 -1.25 8.32 12.08
N VAL A 100 -1.52 8.89 13.24
CA VAL A 100 -1.37 10.33 13.50
C VAL A 100 -0.17 10.59 14.39
N SER A 101 0.42 11.77 14.24
CA SER A 101 1.47 12.27 15.13
C SER A 101 1.01 12.22 16.60
N LYS A 102 1.92 11.89 17.51
CA LYS A 102 1.67 11.96 18.96
C LYS A 102 1.30 13.36 19.42
N ASN A 103 1.75 14.38 18.69
CA ASN A 103 1.44 15.78 18.96
C ASN A 103 0.09 16.23 18.36
N SER A 104 -0.60 15.35 17.64
CA SER A 104 -1.90 15.65 17.07
C SER A 104 -3.00 15.57 18.13
N SER A 105 -3.98 16.47 18.06
CA SER A 105 -5.21 16.39 18.85
C SER A 105 -6.07 15.15 18.54
N TYR A 106 -5.80 14.49 17.44
CA TYR A 106 -6.46 13.23 17.06
C TYR A 106 -5.78 11.99 17.63
N TYR A 107 -4.61 12.13 18.28
CA TYR A 107 -3.92 11.02 18.94
C TYR A 107 -4.45 10.82 20.36
N LEU A 108 -4.85 9.60 20.68
CA LEU A 108 -5.31 9.24 22.02
C LEU A 108 -4.31 8.25 22.64
N ALA A 109 -3.55 8.72 23.64
CA ALA A 109 -2.53 7.96 24.33
C ALA A 109 -3.11 6.97 25.36
N ILE A 110 -4.23 6.34 25.08
CA ILE A 110 -4.89 5.36 25.95
C ILE A 110 -4.79 3.99 25.26
N TRP A 111 -4.40 2.96 26.01
CA TRP A 111 -4.48 1.60 25.46
C TRP A 111 -5.95 1.25 25.13
N PRO A 112 -6.22 0.80 23.93
CA PRO A 112 -5.33 0.27 22.87
C PRO A 112 -4.89 1.27 21.78
N TYR A 113 -4.44 2.45 22.12
CA TYR A 113 -3.91 3.47 21.18
C TYR A 113 -4.78 3.65 19.92
N VAL A 114 -5.87 4.35 20.08
CA VAL A 114 -6.79 4.67 18.99
C VAL A 114 -6.56 6.09 18.50
N ASN A 115 -7.03 6.40 17.32
CA ASN A 115 -7.05 7.75 16.80
C ASN A 115 -8.45 8.10 16.26
N ALA A 116 -8.69 9.39 16.05
CA ALA A 116 -9.96 9.90 15.54
C ALA A 116 -9.98 10.03 14.00
N LEU A 117 -9.15 9.30 13.29
CA LEU A 117 -9.17 9.29 11.83
C LEU A 117 -10.42 8.58 11.31
N ASN A 118 -11.06 9.18 10.34
CA ASN A 118 -12.14 8.54 9.61
C ASN A 118 -11.63 7.34 8.81
N VAL A 119 -12.40 6.27 8.80
CA VAL A 119 -12.16 5.13 7.91
C VAL A 119 -12.65 5.51 6.51
N TYR A 120 -11.74 5.51 5.56
CA TYR A 120 -12.09 5.72 4.15
C TYR A 120 -12.62 4.41 3.57
N ILE A 121 -13.83 4.44 3.04
CA ILE A 121 -14.40 3.33 2.26
C ILE A 121 -14.07 3.56 0.78
N ILE A 122 -14.30 4.78 0.29
CA ILE A 122 -13.99 5.22 -1.06
C ILE A 122 -13.39 6.62 -0.96
N ARG A 123 -12.26 6.85 -1.63
CA ARG A 123 -11.65 8.18 -1.76
C ARG A 123 -11.90 8.75 -3.15
N TYR A 124 -11.85 10.06 -3.29
CA TYR A 124 -12.03 10.70 -4.60
C TYR A 124 -10.99 10.22 -5.63
N ALA A 125 -9.78 9.87 -5.20
CA ALA A 125 -8.77 9.26 -6.05
C ALA A 125 -9.24 7.93 -6.67
N ASP A 126 -10.03 7.11 -5.94
CA ASP A 126 -10.64 5.89 -6.50
C ASP A 126 -11.57 6.22 -7.66
N VAL A 127 -12.45 7.21 -7.46
CA VAL A 127 -13.40 7.62 -8.50
C VAL A 127 -12.67 8.11 -9.75
N LEU A 128 -11.60 8.89 -9.58
CA LEU A 128 -10.78 9.37 -10.69
C LEU A 128 -10.11 8.22 -11.45
N LEU A 129 -9.51 7.26 -10.73
CA LEU A 129 -8.81 6.14 -11.36
C LEU A 129 -9.79 5.08 -11.93
N TRP A 130 -10.98 4.90 -11.35
CA TRP A 130 -12.04 4.11 -12.00
C TRP A 130 -12.52 4.77 -13.30
N ARG A 131 -12.65 6.11 -13.30
CA ARG A 131 -13.01 6.84 -14.53
C ARG A 131 -11.92 6.72 -15.58
N ALA A 132 -10.63 6.78 -15.15
CA ALA A 132 -9.49 6.56 -16.06
C ALA A 132 -9.53 5.15 -16.66
N GLU A 133 -9.72 4.14 -15.83
CA GLU A 133 -9.78 2.73 -16.26
C GLU A 133 -10.91 2.52 -17.28
N ALA A 134 -12.11 2.96 -16.96
CA ALA A 134 -13.25 2.84 -17.87
C ALA A 134 -13.00 3.54 -19.22
N ALA A 135 -12.37 4.71 -19.21
CA ALA A 135 -12.02 5.42 -20.43
C ALA A 135 -11.00 4.66 -21.28
N ILE A 136 -9.93 4.16 -20.65
CA ILE A 136 -8.89 3.37 -21.33
C ILE A 136 -9.49 2.09 -21.92
N GLU A 137 -10.36 1.40 -21.19
CA GLU A 137 -11.03 0.20 -21.69
C GLU A 137 -11.89 0.47 -22.93
N LEU A 138 -12.49 1.64 -23.01
CA LEU A 138 -13.28 2.11 -24.16
C LEU A 138 -12.43 2.73 -25.28
N GLY A 139 -11.09 2.77 -25.15
CA GLY A 139 -10.17 3.35 -26.12
C GLY A 139 -9.95 4.87 -26.02
N ASP A 140 -10.55 5.53 -25.03
CA ASP A 140 -10.34 6.96 -24.79
C ASP A 140 -9.10 7.17 -23.91
N LEU A 141 -7.92 7.06 -24.53
CA LEU A 141 -6.64 7.20 -23.84
C LEU A 141 -6.41 8.62 -23.30
N ALA A 142 -6.98 9.64 -23.96
CA ALA A 142 -6.84 11.03 -23.52
C ALA A 142 -7.53 11.29 -22.17
N THR A 143 -8.74 10.77 -21.99
CA THR A 143 -9.45 10.83 -20.70
C THR A 143 -8.72 10.00 -19.64
N GLY A 144 -8.20 8.83 -20.00
CA GLY A 144 -7.37 8.01 -19.13
C GLY A 144 -6.14 8.77 -18.61
N LEU A 145 -5.38 9.35 -19.52
CA LEU A 145 -4.22 10.19 -19.24
C LEU A 145 -4.56 11.34 -18.28
N LYS A 146 -5.65 12.06 -18.59
CA LYS A 146 -6.11 13.20 -17.78
C LYS A 146 -6.31 12.82 -16.31
N TYR A 147 -7.02 11.75 -16.04
CA TYR A 147 -7.36 11.39 -14.65
C TYR A 147 -6.21 10.73 -13.91
N ILE A 148 -5.36 9.95 -14.58
CA ILE A 148 -4.10 9.45 -14.01
C ILE A 148 -3.22 10.63 -13.62
N ASN A 149 -3.01 11.58 -14.52
CA ASN A 149 -2.19 12.75 -14.27
C ASN A 149 -2.78 13.67 -13.18
N GLN A 150 -4.09 13.75 -13.04
CA GLN A 150 -4.72 14.52 -11.95
C GLN A 150 -4.34 13.95 -10.57
N VAL A 151 -4.29 12.64 -10.40
CA VAL A 151 -3.83 12.00 -9.16
C VAL A 151 -2.33 12.24 -8.95
N ARG A 152 -1.53 12.09 -10.00
CA ARG A 152 -0.08 12.33 -9.96
C ARG A 152 0.26 13.79 -9.65
N GLU A 153 -0.44 14.73 -10.25
CA GLU A 153 -0.26 16.18 -10.02
C GLU A 153 -0.53 16.55 -8.55
N ARG A 154 -1.59 15.99 -7.95
CA ARG A 154 -1.84 16.16 -6.52
C ARG A 154 -0.68 15.62 -5.68
N ALA A 155 -0.14 14.44 -6.02
CA ALA A 155 1.01 13.86 -5.33
C ALA A 155 2.29 14.68 -5.56
N MET A 156 2.52 15.17 -6.76
CA MET A 156 3.66 16.02 -7.11
C MET A 156 3.68 17.34 -6.31
N ASN A 157 2.49 17.90 -6.05
CA ASN A 157 2.31 19.15 -5.31
C ASN A 157 2.13 18.93 -3.79
N SER A 158 2.27 17.69 -3.30
CA SER A 158 2.17 17.41 -1.86
C SER A 158 3.47 17.82 -1.14
N GLN A 159 3.35 18.04 0.17
CA GLN A 159 4.51 18.30 1.00
C GLN A 159 5.46 17.09 0.99
N THR A 160 6.76 17.35 0.89
CA THR A 160 7.80 16.33 1.03
C THR A 160 8.07 16.04 2.50
N VAL A 161 8.54 14.83 2.79
CA VAL A 161 9.07 14.51 4.13
C VAL A 161 10.44 15.15 4.28
N LYS A 162 10.66 15.86 5.39
CA LYS A 162 11.90 16.57 5.65
C LYS A 162 12.85 15.75 6.52
N THR A 163 14.12 16.12 6.47
CA THR A 163 15.14 15.68 7.44
C THR A 163 14.73 16.07 8.86
N ALA A 164 15.37 15.47 9.87
CA ALA A 164 15.02 15.69 11.27
C ALA A 164 15.16 17.16 11.71
N ASP A 165 16.08 17.89 11.11
CA ASP A 165 16.28 19.33 11.33
C ASP A 165 15.35 20.23 10.49
N GLY A 166 14.55 19.62 9.62
CA GLY A 166 13.60 20.31 8.75
C GLY A 166 14.22 21.12 7.60
N THR A 167 15.53 21.04 7.39
CA THR A 167 16.26 21.94 6.46
C THR A 167 16.24 21.45 5.01
N ALA A 168 16.13 20.11 4.81
CA ALA A 168 16.20 19.51 3.49
C ALA A 168 15.10 18.44 3.30
N ASP A 169 14.91 17.99 2.07
CA ASP A 169 14.11 16.81 1.77
C ASP A 169 14.83 15.55 2.25
N ALA A 170 14.08 14.63 2.86
CA ALA A 170 14.62 13.39 3.41
C ALA A 170 15.04 12.37 2.32
N ALA A 171 14.59 12.57 1.09
CA ALA A 171 14.96 11.78 -0.09
C ALA A 171 14.90 12.64 -1.35
N LYS A 172 15.38 12.11 -2.47
CA LYS A 172 15.32 12.78 -3.77
C LYS A 172 13.92 12.62 -4.40
N TYR A 173 12.94 13.35 -3.88
CA TYR A 173 11.57 13.25 -4.37
C TYR A 173 11.43 13.82 -5.77
N ARG A 174 10.83 13.04 -6.66
CA ARG A 174 10.51 13.44 -8.01
C ARG A 174 9.30 12.70 -8.55
N ILE A 175 8.26 13.43 -8.91
CA ILE A 175 7.07 12.92 -9.59
C ILE A 175 6.91 13.72 -10.89
N GLY A 176 6.69 13.02 -12.00
CA GLY A 176 6.37 13.61 -13.29
C GLY A 176 5.01 13.17 -13.80
N LEU A 177 4.46 13.92 -14.75
CA LEU A 177 3.22 13.58 -15.42
C LEU A 177 3.52 12.80 -16.69
N TYR A 178 2.67 11.84 -17.05
CA TYR A 178 2.77 11.16 -18.33
C TYR A 178 2.45 12.16 -19.44
N PRO A 179 3.29 12.29 -20.49
CA PRO A 179 3.03 13.22 -21.59
C PRO A 179 1.92 12.72 -22.52
N SER A 180 1.87 11.41 -22.75
CA SER A 180 0.90 10.73 -23.61
C SER A 180 0.96 9.23 -23.34
N PHE A 181 0.03 8.47 -23.90
CA PHE A 181 0.12 7.02 -24.03
C PHE A 181 0.17 6.63 -25.50
N SER A 182 1.09 5.75 -25.87
CA SER A 182 1.23 5.26 -27.25
C SER A 182 0.11 4.29 -27.62
N ASP A 183 -0.34 3.52 -26.65
CA ASP A 183 -1.34 2.48 -26.82
C ASP A 183 -2.09 2.18 -25.51
N LYS A 184 -3.09 1.31 -25.62
CA LYS A 184 -3.91 0.86 -24.48
C LYS A 184 -3.10 0.12 -23.42
N GLU A 185 -2.11 -0.65 -23.82
CA GLU A 185 -1.31 -1.45 -22.91
C GLU A 185 -0.43 -0.56 -22.02
N GLU A 186 0.17 0.48 -22.58
CA GLU A 186 0.91 1.48 -21.82
C GLU A 186 -0.01 2.20 -20.83
N ALA A 187 -1.19 2.62 -21.27
CA ALA A 187 -2.18 3.28 -20.42
C ALA A 187 -2.65 2.38 -19.26
N ILE A 188 -2.88 1.09 -19.51
CA ILE A 188 -3.25 0.12 -18.47
C ILE A 188 -2.08 -0.10 -17.49
N ARG A 189 -0.84 -0.21 -17.95
CA ARG A 189 0.32 -0.31 -17.04
C ARG A 189 0.43 0.92 -16.15
N ALA A 190 0.33 2.11 -16.73
CA ALA A 190 0.36 3.38 -15.99
C ALA A 190 -0.77 3.45 -14.94
N LEU A 191 -2.00 3.10 -15.31
CA LEU A 191 -3.14 3.04 -14.40
C LEU A 191 -2.90 2.07 -13.23
N ARG A 192 -2.47 0.85 -13.54
CA ARG A 192 -2.22 -0.19 -12.53
C ARG A 192 -1.12 0.21 -11.56
N THR A 193 -0.08 0.85 -12.05
CA THR A 193 1.00 1.41 -11.24
C THR A 193 0.47 2.55 -10.38
N GLU A 194 -0.28 3.49 -10.94
CA GLU A 194 -0.83 4.62 -10.19
C GLU A 194 -1.77 4.16 -9.07
N ARG A 195 -2.65 3.20 -9.33
CA ARG A 195 -3.49 2.59 -8.29
C ARG A 195 -2.65 1.94 -7.19
N ARG A 196 -1.59 1.21 -7.56
CA ARG A 196 -0.69 0.58 -6.60
C ARG A 196 -0.02 1.59 -5.67
N LEU A 197 0.49 2.71 -6.22
CA LEU A 197 1.18 3.75 -5.46
C LEU A 197 0.20 4.55 -4.58
N GLU A 198 -0.96 4.90 -5.11
CA GLU A 198 -1.94 5.72 -4.41
C GLU A 198 -2.62 4.96 -3.26
N PHE A 199 -3.00 3.71 -3.48
CA PHE A 199 -3.74 2.90 -2.50
C PHE A 199 -2.89 1.88 -1.74
N ALA A 200 -1.57 2.00 -1.80
CA ALA A 200 -0.68 1.14 -1.02
C ALA A 200 -1.07 1.14 0.46
N LEU A 201 -1.15 -0.05 1.07
CA LEU A 201 -1.54 -0.28 2.47
C LEU A 201 -2.98 0.12 2.82
N GLU A 202 -3.86 0.29 1.83
CA GLU A 202 -5.28 0.58 2.05
C GLU A 202 -6.20 -0.64 1.86
N GLY A 203 -5.64 -1.77 1.40
CA GLY A 203 -6.37 -3.04 1.23
C GLY A 203 -6.81 -3.33 -0.21
N GLU A 204 -6.69 -2.36 -1.13
CA GLU A 204 -7.25 -2.45 -2.48
C GLU A 204 -6.49 -3.40 -3.42
N ARG A 205 -5.17 -3.55 -3.22
CA ARG A 205 -4.28 -4.21 -4.20
C ARG A 205 -4.69 -5.61 -4.58
N PHE A 206 -5.10 -6.43 -3.62
CA PHE A 206 -5.49 -7.83 -3.89
C PHE A 206 -6.73 -7.89 -4.79
N PHE A 207 -7.73 -7.09 -4.48
CA PHE A 207 -8.96 -7.03 -5.27
C PHE A 207 -8.69 -6.51 -6.69
N ASP A 208 -7.82 -5.53 -6.85
CA ASP A 208 -7.38 -5.05 -8.16
C ASP A 208 -6.72 -6.18 -8.97
N LEU A 209 -5.78 -6.92 -8.38
CA LEU A 209 -5.10 -8.02 -9.06
C LEU A 209 -6.07 -9.13 -9.49
N VAL A 210 -7.05 -9.46 -8.65
CA VAL A 210 -8.06 -10.48 -8.92
C VAL A 210 -8.99 -10.03 -10.05
N ARG A 211 -9.55 -8.82 -9.97
CA ARG A 211 -10.48 -8.32 -10.99
C ARG A 211 -9.82 -8.06 -12.36
N TRP A 212 -8.51 -7.79 -12.38
CA TRP A 212 -7.72 -7.71 -13.61
C TRP A 212 -7.29 -9.08 -14.15
N GLY A 213 -7.53 -10.16 -13.41
CA GLY A 213 -7.17 -11.52 -13.81
C GLY A 213 -5.66 -11.80 -13.80
N ILE A 214 -4.87 -10.99 -13.11
CA ILE A 214 -3.40 -11.08 -13.08
C ILE A 214 -2.83 -11.49 -11.70
N ALA A 215 -3.69 -11.85 -10.76
CA ALA A 215 -3.27 -12.16 -9.40
C ALA A 215 -2.22 -13.29 -9.35
N SER A 216 -2.46 -14.37 -10.09
CA SER A 216 -1.54 -15.51 -10.13
C SER A 216 -0.14 -15.11 -10.64
N ASP A 217 -0.07 -14.38 -11.73
CA ASP A 217 1.20 -14.01 -12.36
C ASP A 217 2.00 -13.06 -11.46
N VAL A 218 1.33 -12.01 -10.96
CA VAL A 218 1.97 -11.00 -10.10
C VAL A 218 2.42 -11.61 -8.77
N MET A 219 1.56 -12.43 -8.14
CA MET A 219 1.88 -13.02 -6.84
C MET A 219 2.99 -14.07 -6.93
N ASN A 220 2.99 -14.91 -7.97
CA ASN A 220 4.04 -15.90 -8.14
C ASN A 220 5.38 -15.23 -8.47
N THR A 221 5.40 -14.21 -9.33
CA THR A 221 6.62 -13.42 -9.57
C THR A 221 7.14 -12.78 -8.27
N TYR A 222 6.25 -12.22 -7.45
CA TYR A 222 6.59 -11.68 -6.14
C TYR A 222 7.19 -12.75 -5.22
N PHE A 223 6.58 -13.93 -5.12
CA PHE A 223 7.08 -15.01 -4.25
C PHE A 223 8.44 -15.53 -4.72
N GLU A 224 8.66 -15.68 -6.03
CA GLU A 224 9.96 -16.12 -6.57
C GLU A 224 11.11 -15.18 -6.16
N HIS A 225 10.85 -13.88 -6.10
CA HIS A 225 11.81 -12.90 -5.64
C HIS A 225 11.96 -12.91 -4.11
N GLU A 226 10.85 -12.78 -3.38
CA GLU A 226 10.87 -12.58 -1.93
C GLU A 226 11.32 -13.82 -1.14
N LYS A 227 11.10 -15.04 -1.65
CA LYS A 227 11.56 -16.27 -0.97
C LYS A 227 13.06 -16.33 -0.77
N THR A 228 13.84 -15.57 -1.56
CA THR A 228 15.30 -15.47 -1.41
C THR A 228 15.69 -14.73 -0.13
N PHE A 229 14.82 -13.86 0.39
CA PHE A 229 15.03 -13.04 1.58
C PHE A 229 14.13 -13.43 2.75
N ARG A 230 13.02 -14.12 2.47
CA ARG A 230 11.94 -14.38 3.44
C ARG A 230 11.68 -15.88 3.56
N SER A 231 12.24 -16.51 4.58
CA SER A 231 12.12 -17.96 4.80
C SER A 231 10.67 -18.44 4.89
N HIS A 232 9.76 -17.64 5.44
CA HIS A 232 8.34 -17.98 5.55
C HIS A 232 7.61 -18.02 4.19
N LEU A 233 8.20 -17.47 3.13
CA LEU A 233 7.65 -17.49 1.76
C LEU A 233 8.23 -18.61 0.90
N GLN A 234 9.13 -19.43 1.38
CA GLN A 234 9.82 -20.45 0.56
C GLN A 234 8.87 -21.39 -0.19
N ASN A 235 7.76 -21.75 0.43
CA ASN A 235 6.74 -22.63 -0.15
C ASN A 235 5.49 -21.85 -0.63
N ALA A 236 5.54 -20.53 -0.63
CA ALA A 236 4.42 -19.71 -1.03
C ALA A 236 4.19 -19.85 -2.55
N ARG A 237 2.93 -20.06 -2.92
CA ARG A 237 2.49 -20.11 -4.31
C ARG A 237 1.05 -19.62 -4.40
N PHE A 238 0.71 -19.00 -5.50
CA PHE A 238 -0.64 -18.61 -5.82
C PHE A 238 -1.21 -19.58 -6.88
N ILE A 239 -2.28 -20.25 -6.56
CA ILE A 239 -2.96 -21.20 -7.47
C ILE A 239 -4.15 -20.47 -8.07
N LYS A 240 -4.08 -20.24 -9.40
CA LYS A 240 -5.16 -19.61 -10.16
C LYS A 240 -6.45 -20.43 -10.07
N GLY A 241 -7.55 -19.74 -9.83
CA GLY A 241 -8.88 -20.39 -9.67
C GLY A 241 -9.16 -20.87 -8.26
N THR A 242 -8.18 -20.82 -7.36
CA THR A 242 -8.31 -21.21 -5.95
C THR A 242 -8.08 -20.00 -5.03
N HIS A 243 -6.89 -19.41 -5.10
CA HIS A 243 -6.47 -18.41 -4.12
C HIS A 243 -7.04 -17.01 -4.36
N GLU A 244 -7.80 -16.80 -5.40
CA GLU A 244 -8.66 -15.61 -5.59
C GLU A 244 -9.81 -15.58 -4.58
N TYR A 245 -10.13 -16.73 -4.00
CA TYR A 245 -11.19 -16.92 -3.00
C TYR A 245 -10.60 -17.43 -1.69
N GLY A 246 -11.28 -17.19 -0.59
CA GLY A 246 -10.97 -17.85 0.68
C GLY A 246 -11.80 -19.13 0.86
N PRO A 247 -11.37 -20.09 1.69
CA PRO A 247 -12.21 -21.22 2.05
C PRO A 247 -13.44 -20.75 2.83
N ILE A 248 -14.59 -21.33 2.52
CA ILE A 248 -15.80 -21.17 3.34
C ILE A 248 -15.63 -22.01 4.60
N PRO A 249 -15.81 -21.46 5.81
CA PRO A 249 -15.70 -22.25 7.02
C PRO A 249 -16.63 -23.47 7.00
N GLN A 250 -16.11 -24.67 7.31
CA GLN A 250 -16.88 -25.91 7.25
C GLN A 250 -18.19 -25.83 8.06
N ALA A 251 -18.16 -25.16 9.21
CA ALA A 251 -19.37 -24.96 10.01
C ALA A 251 -20.49 -24.21 9.27
N VAL A 252 -20.15 -23.30 8.33
CA VAL A 252 -21.14 -22.60 7.50
C VAL A 252 -21.74 -23.53 6.48
N ILE A 253 -20.91 -24.40 5.88
CA ILE A 253 -21.36 -25.42 4.92
C ILE A 253 -22.29 -26.44 5.62
N ASP A 254 -21.89 -26.92 6.80
CA ASP A 254 -22.65 -27.90 7.57
C ASP A 254 -24.02 -27.35 8.05
N LEU A 255 -24.07 -26.06 8.37
CA LEU A 255 -25.30 -25.37 8.76
C LEU A 255 -26.20 -25.05 7.56
N ALA A 256 -25.65 -24.93 6.37
CA ALA A 256 -26.43 -24.74 5.16
C ALA A 256 -27.09 -26.07 4.75
N LYS A 257 -28.39 -26.16 4.99
CA LYS A 257 -29.15 -27.38 4.70
C LYS A 257 -29.05 -27.75 3.22
N ASN A 258 -28.76 -29.03 2.94
CA ASN A 258 -28.94 -29.69 1.65
C ASN A 258 -28.06 -29.17 0.48
N GLY A 259 -26.78 -28.89 0.70
CA GLY A 259 -25.86 -28.58 -0.40
C GLY A 259 -26.10 -27.24 -1.09
N ILE A 260 -26.76 -26.30 -0.39
CA ILE A 260 -27.00 -24.94 -0.93
C ILE A 260 -25.68 -24.13 -0.99
N ILE A 261 -24.74 -24.44 -0.09
CA ILE A 261 -23.41 -23.82 -0.08
C ILE A 261 -22.38 -24.91 -0.32
N GLU A 262 -21.68 -24.79 -1.42
CA GLU A 262 -20.53 -25.64 -1.75
C GLU A 262 -19.23 -24.90 -1.46
N GLN A 263 -18.18 -25.66 -1.16
CA GLN A 263 -16.85 -25.08 -0.93
C GLN A 263 -16.31 -24.41 -2.21
N ASN A 264 -15.53 -23.34 -2.02
CA ASN A 264 -14.83 -22.72 -3.12
C ASN A 264 -13.83 -23.69 -3.78
N PRO A 265 -13.60 -23.58 -5.10
CA PRO A 265 -12.72 -24.49 -5.82
C PRO A 265 -11.32 -24.60 -5.19
N GLY A 266 -10.88 -25.85 -4.99
CA GLY A 266 -9.53 -26.15 -4.47
C GLY A 266 -9.38 -26.20 -2.94
N TYR A 267 -10.49 -26.08 -2.20
CA TYR A 267 -10.52 -26.21 -0.74
C TYR A 267 -11.34 -27.41 -0.26
#